data_e3f0b172bdf0d01c3f78c9123c4a9c68
#
_entry.id   e3f0b172bdf0d01c3f78c9123c4a9c68
#
_cell.length_a   1.000
_cell.length_b   1.000
_cell.length_c   1.000
_cell.angle_alpha   90.00
_cell.angle_beta   90.00
_cell.angle_gamma   90.00
#
_symmetry.space_group_name_H-M   'P 1'
#
loop_
_entity.id
_entity.type
_entity.pdbx_description
1 polymer ?
#
loop_
_entity_poly.entity_id
_entity_poly.type
_entity_poly.pdbx_seq_one_letter_code
_entity_poly.pdbx_strand_id
1 'polypeptide(L)'
;MKSLYIIVEGQTEQEFVNLIMAPYLHDSGVLNVIPILIHTSKTGRGGFLKYEHLKNDAVKLLNSVHGDFVVTMLVDFFRMPEVPGKNRWGSMTSHIAQVKEKERCIADDMNDVRFIPYIQLHEFEALLFSSNNGFLAYFPSSKALKTQDIINRYPNPEDINSTPQGAPSKRLLAIKENYDKVIEGNLIALEVGIHEMLEKCPRFKAWIELLITECA
;
A
#
# COMPACT_ATOMS: atom_id res chain seq x y z
N MET A 1 -13.47 -1.70 -20.30
CA MET A 1 -12.35 -2.18 -19.46
C MET A 1 -11.20 -1.20 -19.58
N LYS A 2 -10.73 -0.66 -18.45
CA LYS A 2 -9.71 0.39 -18.39
C LYS A 2 -8.35 -0.17 -17.95
N SER A 3 -7.27 0.49 -18.31
CA SER A 3 -5.94 0.23 -17.76
C SER A 3 -5.80 0.90 -16.38
N LEU A 4 -5.11 0.25 -15.45
CA LEU A 4 -4.87 0.74 -14.10
C LEU A 4 -3.39 1.05 -13.91
N TYR A 5 -3.09 2.30 -13.60
CA TYR A 5 -1.75 2.76 -13.22
C TYR A 5 -1.68 2.94 -11.71
N ILE A 6 -0.75 2.26 -11.05
CA ILE A 6 -0.58 2.31 -9.59
C ILE A 6 0.76 2.96 -9.28
N ILE A 7 0.75 4.20 -8.79
CA ILE A 7 1.97 4.89 -8.35
C ILE A 7 2.36 4.30 -6.99
N VAL A 8 3.56 3.75 -6.90
CA VAL A 8 4.07 3.05 -5.71
C VAL A 8 5.30 3.71 -5.14
N GLU A 9 5.47 3.59 -3.82
CA GLU A 9 6.57 4.23 -3.11
C GLU A 9 7.92 3.61 -3.43
N GLY A 10 8.00 2.27 -3.49
CA GLY A 10 9.26 1.55 -3.61
C GLY A 10 9.16 0.23 -4.35
N GLN A 11 10.30 -0.46 -4.44
CA GLN A 11 10.40 -1.77 -5.09
C GLN A 11 9.53 -2.83 -4.43
N THR A 12 9.36 -2.77 -3.11
CA THR A 12 8.51 -3.70 -2.36
C THR A 12 7.07 -3.64 -2.86
N GLU A 13 6.50 -2.44 -2.91
CA GLU A 13 5.14 -2.21 -3.36
C GLU A 13 5.00 -2.51 -4.87
N GLN A 14 6.04 -2.24 -5.67
CA GLN A 14 6.06 -2.58 -7.09
C GLN A 14 5.95 -4.09 -7.31
N GLU A 15 6.77 -4.88 -6.60
CA GLU A 15 6.72 -6.35 -6.68
C GLU A 15 5.40 -6.89 -6.12
N PHE A 16 4.87 -6.32 -5.04
CA PHE A 16 3.56 -6.68 -4.51
C PHE A 16 2.44 -6.46 -5.54
N VAL A 17 2.47 -5.34 -6.24
CA VAL A 17 1.51 -5.09 -7.33
C VAL A 17 1.67 -6.14 -8.43
N ASN A 18 2.89 -6.40 -8.89
CA ASN A 18 3.15 -7.32 -9.99
C ASN A 18 2.78 -8.77 -9.66
N LEU A 19 3.16 -9.24 -8.48
CA LEU A 19 3.09 -10.67 -8.12
C LEU A 19 1.76 -11.07 -7.49
N ILE A 20 1.07 -10.12 -6.84
CA ILE A 20 -0.09 -10.45 -6.00
C ILE A 20 -1.34 -9.69 -6.45
N MET A 21 -1.27 -8.36 -6.60
CA MET A 21 -2.45 -7.58 -6.98
C MET A 21 -2.83 -7.77 -8.45
N ALA A 22 -1.87 -7.70 -9.38
CA ALA A 22 -2.15 -7.75 -10.80
C ALA A 22 -2.82 -9.06 -11.24
N PRO A 23 -2.39 -10.26 -10.82
CA PRO A 23 -3.10 -11.49 -11.15
C PRO A 23 -4.57 -11.46 -10.70
N TYR A 24 -4.82 -11.06 -9.46
CA TYR A 24 -6.18 -10.97 -8.91
C TYR A 24 -7.05 -9.94 -9.66
N LEU A 25 -6.49 -8.79 -9.98
CA LEU A 25 -7.20 -7.73 -10.71
C LEU A 25 -7.48 -8.15 -12.16
N HIS A 26 -6.56 -8.88 -12.82
CA HIS A 26 -6.79 -9.46 -14.15
C HIS A 26 -7.94 -10.47 -14.13
N ASP A 27 -7.95 -11.37 -13.14
CA ASP A 27 -9.05 -12.34 -12.96
C ASP A 27 -10.39 -11.65 -12.70
N SER A 28 -10.35 -10.43 -12.13
CA SER A 28 -11.51 -9.57 -11.89
C SER A 28 -11.88 -8.67 -13.07
N GLY A 29 -11.19 -8.79 -14.22
CA GLY A 29 -11.51 -8.09 -15.46
C GLY A 29 -10.75 -6.78 -15.71
N VAL A 30 -9.77 -6.42 -14.90
CA VAL A 30 -8.91 -5.25 -15.16
C VAL A 30 -7.87 -5.63 -16.22
N LEU A 31 -7.83 -4.90 -17.35
CA LEU A 31 -7.03 -5.28 -18.53
C LEU A 31 -5.52 -5.25 -18.29
N ASN A 32 -5.02 -4.10 -17.83
CA ASN A 32 -3.61 -3.86 -17.58
C ASN A 32 -3.43 -3.25 -16.21
N VAL A 33 -2.53 -3.81 -15.41
CA VAL A 33 -2.15 -3.27 -14.10
C VAL A 33 -0.67 -2.91 -14.15
N ILE A 34 -0.37 -1.62 -14.04
CA ILE A 34 0.96 -1.08 -14.32
C ILE A 34 1.46 -0.30 -13.10
N PRO A 35 2.38 -0.88 -12.30
CA PRO A 35 3.00 -0.14 -11.21
C PRO A 35 4.03 0.88 -11.72
N ILE A 36 4.00 2.09 -11.16
CA ILE A 36 4.90 3.20 -11.48
C ILE A 36 5.63 3.61 -10.21
N LEU A 37 6.95 3.46 -10.19
CA LEU A 37 7.78 3.95 -9.09
C LEU A 37 7.84 5.47 -9.09
N ILE A 38 7.62 6.09 -7.92
CA ILE A 38 7.75 7.55 -7.75
C ILE A 38 9.14 8.02 -8.18
N HIS A 39 9.18 9.05 -9.03
CA HIS A 39 10.42 9.70 -9.45
C HIS A 39 10.84 10.76 -8.43
N THR A 40 11.95 10.53 -7.72
CA THR A 40 12.48 11.44 -6.68
C THR A 40 13.53 12.41 -7.20
N SER A 41 14.12 12.13 -8.39
CA SER A 41 15.06 12.99 -9.11
C SER A 41 15.09 12.60 -10.59
N LYS A 42 15.91 13.29 -11.42
CA LYS A 42 16.06 12.92 -12.85
C LYS A 42 16.51 11.47 -13.06
N THR A 43 17.24 10.90 -12.13
CA THR A 43 17.78 9.53 -12.21
C THR A 43 17.35 8.63 -11.06
N GLY A 44 16.83 9.20 -9.95
CA GLY A 44 16.39 8.46 -8.76
C GLY A 44 14.92 8.08 -8.83
N ARG A 45 14.62 6.85 -8.43
CA ARG A 45 13.25 6.32 -8.29
C ARG A 45 13.10 5.65 -6.94
N GLY A 46 11.88 5.71 -6.41
CA GLY A 46 11.53 5.12 -5.12
C GLY A 46 11.71 6.08 -3.94
N GLY A 47 10.92 5.85 -2.90
CA GLY A 47 10.80 6.67 -1.72
C GLY A 47 9.83 7.85 -1.88
N PHE A 48 8.88 7.96 -0.94
CA PHE A 48 7.90 9.06 -0.92
C PHE A 48 8.42 10.21 -0.06
N LEU A 49 9.38 10.98 -0.60
CA LEU A 49 10.08 12.05 0.14
C LEU A 49 9.33 13.39 0.15
N LYS A 50 8.58 13.69 -0.93
CA LYS A 50 7.82 14.93 -1.10
C LYS A 50 6.54 14.65 -1.89
N TYR A 51 5.45 15.31 -1.50
CA TYR A 51 4.17 15.18 -2.19
C TYR A 51 4.25 15.58 -3.67
N GLU A 52 5.06 16.60 -4.00
CA GLU A 52 5.23 17.08 -5.38
C GLU A 52 5.76 15.99 -6.32
N HIS A 53 6.55 15.03 -5.83
CA HIS A 53 7.03 13.91 -6.65
C HIS A 53 5.84 13.03 -7.12
N LEU A 54 4.98 12.63 -6.20
CA LEU A 54 3.76 11.89 -6.48
C LEU A 54 2.85 12.68 -7.44
N LYS A 55 2.60 13.96 -7.13
CA LYS A 55 1.74 14.83 -7.94
C LYS A 55 2.25 14.96 -9.38
N ASN A 56 3.56 15.18 -9.56
CA ASN A 56 4.15 15.31 -10.89
C ASN A 56 4.00 14.03 -11.71
N ASP A 57 4.21 12.85 -11.11
CA ASP A 57 4.04 11.58 -11.80
C ASP A 57 2.56 11.33 -12.14
N ALA A 58 1.65 11.58 -11.21
CA ALA A 58 0.21 11.46 -11.44
C ALA A 58 -0.28 12.39 -12.56
N VAL A 59 0.07 13.68 -12.50
CA VAL A 59 -0.31 14.67 -13.52
C VAL A 59 0.27 14.30 -14.89
N LYS A 60 1.50 13.80 -14.93
CA LYS A 60 2.11 13.32 -16.18
C LYS A 60 1.32 12.16 -16.78
N LEU A 61 0.94 11.17 -15.99
CA LEU A 61 0.11 10.04 -16.43
C LEU A 61 -1.25 10.54 -16.93
N LEU A 62 -1.95 11.37 -16.14
CA LEU A 62 -3.27 11.91 -16.47
C LEU A 62 -3.28 12.71 -17.78
N ASN A 63 -2.17 13.36 -18.13
CA ASN A 63 -2.05 14.18 -19.33
C ASN A 63 -1.46 13.46 -20.55
N SER A 64 -0.71 12.36 -20.36
CA SER A 64 0.05 11.71 -21.45
C SER A 64 -0.49 10.35 -21.86
N VAL A 65 -1.29 9.70 -21.02
CA VAL A 65 -1.90 8.40 -21.36
C VAL A 65 -3.17 8.63 -22.19
N HIS A 66 -3.29 7.87 -23.28
CA HIS A 66 -4.47 7.87 -24.14
C HIS A 66 -5.34 6.64 -23.89
N GLY A 67 -6.65 6.77 -24.13
CA GLY A 67 -7.63 5.72 -23.90
C GLY A 67 -8.26 5.79 -22.50
N ASP A 68 -8.97 4.73 -22.13
CA ASP A 68 -9.66 4.65 -20.85
C ASP A 68 -8.72 4.07 -19.79
N PHE A 69 -8.51 4.81 -18.72
CA PHE A 69 -7.62 4.42 -17.64
C PHE A 69 -8.00 5.03 -16.29
N VAL A 70 -7.48 4.42 -15.24
CA VAL A 70 -7.53 4.92 -13.87
C VAL A 70 -6.09 5.04 -13.35
N VAL A 71 -5.82 6.07 -12.57
CA VAL A 71 -4.57 6.26 -11.84
C VAL A 71 -4.87 6.16 -10.35
N THR A 72 -4.10 5.40 -9.62
CA THR A 72 -4.16 5.32 -8.16
C THR A 72 -2.76 5.38 -7.56
N MET A 73 -2.67 5.38 -6.24
CA MET A 73 -1.40 5.31 -5.53
C MET A 73 -1.47 4.26 -4.43
N LEU A 74 -0.33 3.65 -4.11
CA LEU A 74 -0.10 2.78 -2.95
C LEU A 74 1.15 3.27 -2.24
N VAL A 75 0.96 4.02 -1.16
CA VAL A 75 2.04 4.60 -0.35
C VAL A 75 1.74 4.36 1.13
N ASP A 76 2.79 4.26 1.93
CA ASP A 76 2.69 4.03 3.37
C ASP A 76 2.28 5.32 4.12
N PHE A 77 1.40 5.19 5.12
CA PHE A 77 1.09 6.28 6.04
C PHE A 77 2.26 6.62 6.97
N PHE A 78 3.02 5.61 7.38
CA PHE A 78 4.15 5.79 8.27
C PHE A 78 5.27 6.57 7.60
N ARG A 79 5.65 7.71 8.19
CA ARG A 79 6.65 8.65 7.65
C ARG A 79 6.32 9.28 6.30
N MET A 80 5.02 9.24 5.90
CA MET A 80 4.65 9.94 4.68
C MET A 80 4.92 11.45 4.82
N PRO A 81 5.34 12.12 3.72
CA PRO A 81 5.56 13.57 3.73
C PRO A 81 4.26 14.34 3.96
N GLU A 82 4.39 15.62 4.23
CA GLU A 82 3.25 16.52 4.33
C GLU A 82 2.53 16.59 2.98
N VAL A 83 1.20 16.44 3.04
CA VAL A 83 0.29 16.52 1.89
C VAL A 83 -0.63 17.72 2.04
N PRO A 84 -1.33 18.17 0.99
CA PRO A 84 -2.27 19.29 1.05
C PRO A 84 -3.29 19.18 2.17
N GLY A 85 -3.85 20.31 2.59
CA GLY A 85 -4.95 20.37 3.55
C GLY A 85 -4.57 20.10 5.01
N LYS A 86 -3.35 20.43 5.45
CA LYS A 86 -2.87 20.22 6.83
C LYS A 86 -3.81 20.78 7.91
N ASN A 87 -4.52 21.87 7.61
CA ASN A 87 -5.52 22.44 8.49
C ASN A 87 -6.75 21.53 8.70
N ARG A 88 -7.01 20.60 7.77
CA ARG A 88 -8.13 19.65 7.83
C ARG A 88 -7.76 18.38 8.63
N TRP A 89 -6.56 17.84 8.44
CA TRP A 89 -6.13 16.57 9.03
C TRP A 89 -5.12 16.71 10.18
N GLY A 90 -4.46 17.86 10.32
CA GLY A 90 -3.31 18.02 11.23
C GLY A 90 -3.65 17.90 12.72
N SER A 91 -4.90 18.17 13.13
CA SER A 91 -5.36 18.02 14.52
C SER A 91 -6.07 16.69 14.82
N MET A 92 -6.20 15.81 13.84
CA MET A 92 -6.89 14.53 14.00
C MET A 92 -6.03 13.54 14.80
N THR A 93 -6.62 12.91 15.80
CA THR A 93 -5.96 11.91 16.66
C THR A 93 -6.13 10.48 16.14
N SER A 94 -7.21 10.21 15.40
CA SER A 94 -7.45 8.92 14.78
C SER A 94 -6.67 8.78 13.47
N HIS A 95 -5.77 7.81 13.36
CA HIS A 95 -5.01 7.53 12.15
C HIS A 95 -5.93 7.22 10.96
N ILE A 96 -6.99 6.44 11.16
CA ILE A 96 -7.98 6.13 10.12
C ILE A 96 -8.65 7.41 9.60
N ALA A 97 -9.10 8.29 10.50
CA ALA A 97 -9.72 9.56 10.12
C ALA A 97 -8.72 10.46 9.39
N GLN A 98 -7.48 10.52 9.89
CA GLN A 98 -6.41 11.30 9.29
C GLN A 98 -6.05 10.82 7.87
N VAL A 99 -5.94 9.50 7.68
CA VAL A 99 -5.66 8.91 6.35
C VAL A 99 -6.79 9.22 5.38
N LYS A 100 -8.05 9.00 5.77
CA LYS A 100 -9.21 9.32 4.92
C LYS A 100 -9.26 10.79 4.52
N GLU A 101 -8.92 11.69 5.46
CA GLU A 101 -8.92 13.11 5.16
C GLU A 101 -7.74 13.52 4.27
N LYS A 102 -6.56 12.92 4.45
CA LYS A 102 -5.42 13.10 3.53
C LYS A 102 -5.75 12.63 2.11
N GLU A 103 -6.39 11.46 1.98
CA GLU A 103 -6.85 10.95 0.67
C GLU A 103 -7.81 11.94 0.01
N ARG A 104 -8.78 12.50 0.74
CA ARG A 104 -9.67 13.55 0.21
C ARG A 104 -8.91 14.79 -0.22
N CYS A 105 -7.98 15.29 0.61
CA CYS A 105 -7.18 16.46 0.27
C CYS A 105 -6.32 16.24 -0.98
N ILE A 106 -5.78 15.04 -1.16
CA ILE A 106 -5.02 14.66 -2.34
C ILE A 106 -5.94 14.59 -3.57
N ALA A 107 -7.13 14.00 -3.44
CA ALA A 107 -8.12 13.97 -4.53
C ALA A 107 -8.54 15.39 -4.96
N ASP A 108 -8.84 16.26 -3.97
CA ASP A 108 -9.20 17.66 -4.21
C ASP A 108 -8.07 18.42 -4.95
N ASP A 109 -6.81 18.19 -4.56
CA ASP A 109 -5.64 18.84 -5.16
C ASP A 109 -5.29 18.32 -6.57
N MET A 110 -5.55 17.03 -6.84
CA MET A 110 -5.42 16.44 -8.18
C MET A 110 -6.52 16.91 -9.13
N ASN A 111 -7.72 17.11 -8.61
CA ASN A 111 -8.90 17.59 -9.34
C ASN A 111 -9.16 16.83 -10.67
N ASP A 112 -8.99 15.51 -10.65
CA ASP A 112 -9.26 14.63 -11.80
C ASP A 112 -9.94 13.35 -11.30
N VAL A 113 -11.11 13.07 -11.84
CA VAL A 113 -11.95 11.92 -11.42
C VAL A 113 -11.32 10.55 -11.71
N ARG A 114 -10.31 10.51 -12.59
CA ARG A 114 -9.56 9.30 -12.90
C ARG A 114 -8.50 8.98 -11.86
N PHE A 115 -8.25 9.89 -10.90
CA PHE A 115 -7.26 9.68 -9.85
C PHE A 115 -7.93 9.26 -8.54
N ILE A 116 -7.58 8.07 -8.05
CA ILE A 116 -8.11 7.46 -6.83
C ILE A 116 -6.97 7.36 -5.80
N PRO A 117 -6.88 8.23 -4.80
CA PRO A 117 -5.84 8.14 -3.79
C PRO A 117 -6.10 6.99 -2.81
N TYR A 118 -5.04 6.25 -2.48
CA TYR A 118 -5.04 5.27 -1.41
C TYR A 118 -3.73 5.33 -0.63
N ILE A 119 -3.84 5.46 0.68
CA ILE A 119 -2.74 5.43 1.63
C ILE A 119 -2.88 4.16 2.47
N GLN A 120 -1.90 3.26 2.38
CA GLN A 120 -1.85 2.06 3.23
C GLN A 120 -1.73 2.49 4.69
N LEU A 121 -2.68 2.06 5.51
CA LEU A 121 -2.66 2.38 6.93
C LEU A 121 -1.45 1.72 7.59
N HIS A 122 -0.61 2.54 8.19
CA HIS A 122 0.71 2.20 8.74
C HIS A 122 1.76 1.92 7.66
N GLU A 123 1.97 0.66 7.27
CA GLU A 123 2.97 0.21 6.29
C GLU A 123 2.47 -1.00 5.51
N PHE A 124 3.06 -1.26 4.36
CA PHE A 124 2.83 -2.48 3.57
C PHE A 124 2.91 -3.74 4.42
N GLU A 125 3.88 -3.83 5.32
CA GLU A 125 4.09 -4.99 6.18
C GLU A 125 2.89 -5.30 7.09
N ALA A 126 1.96 -4.36 7.29
CA ALA A 126 0.72 -4.67 8.00
C ALA A 126 -0.07 -5.79 7.31
N LEU A 127 -0.14 -5.77 5.97
CA LEU A 127 -0.85 -6.77 5.18
C LEU A 127 -0.31 -8.18 5.38
N LEU A 128 0.99 -8.34 5.69
CA LEU A 128 1.62 -9.64 5.92
C LEU A 128 1.06 -10.36 7.16
N PHE A 129 0.54 -9.60 8.12
CA PHE A 129 -0.07 -10.15 9.33
C PHE A 129 -1.52 -10.63 9.14
N SER A 130 -2.02 -10.70 7.91
CA SER A 130 -3.33 -11.27 7.60
C SER A 130 -3.38 -12.78 7.82
N SER A 131 -2.25 -13.48 7.66
CA SER A 131 -2.12 -14.92 7.96
C SER A 131 -0.71 -15.24 8.42
N ASN A 132 -0.57 -16.26 9.30
CA ASN A 132 0.75 -16.71 9.72
C ASN A 132 1.44 -17.66 8.73
N ASN A 133 0.75 -18.10 7.68
CA ASN A 133 1.26 -19.07 6.70
C ASN A 133 2.56 -18.58 6.06
N GLY A 134 2.62 -17.32 5.64
CA GLY A 134 3.82 -16.75 5.06
C GLY A 134 5.02 -16.74 6.03
N PHE A 135 4.78 -16.45 7.31
CA PHE A 135 5.84 -16.48 8.31
C PHE A 135 6.30 -17.91 8.64
N LEU A 136 5.36 -18.86 8.66
CA LEU A 136 5.69 -20.29 8.87
C LEU A 136 6.54 -20.85 7.73
N ALA A 137 6.36 -20.36 6.49
CA ALA A 137 7.12 -20.81 5.33
C ALA A 137 8.58 -20.28 5.34
N TYR A 138 8.80 -19.05 5.82
CA TYR A 138 10.10 -18.37 5.66
C TYR A 138 10.84 -18.04 6.96
N PHE A 139 10.19 -18.16 8.12
CA PHE A 139 10.81 -17.92 9.42
C PHE A 139 11.02 -19.23 10.18
N PRO A 140 12.08 -19.35 11.00
CA PRO A 140 12.17 -20.44 11.98
C PRO A 140 10.93 -20.49 12.85
N SER A 141 10.48 -21.69 13.21
CA SER A 141 9.23 -21.91 13.97
C SER A 141 9.12 -21.05 15.24
N SER A 142 10.21 -20.86 15.97
CA SER A 142 10.24 -20.03 17.17
C SER A 142 9.98 -18.53 16.87
N LYS A 143 10.31 -18.06 15.67
CA LYS A 143 10.03 -16.70 15.19
C LYS A 143 8.62 -16.58 14.66
N ALA A 144 8.12 -17.59 13.95
CA ALA A 144 6.74 -17.65 13.47
C ALA A 144 5.71 -17.71 14.62
N LEU A 145 6.06 -18.24 15.78
CA LEU A 145 5.22 -18.14 16.99
C LEU A 145 5.04 -16.68 17.44
N LYS A 146 6.09 -15.87 17.38
CA LYS A 146 6.00 -14.44 17.74
C LYS A 146 5.15 -13.64 16.77
N THR A 147 5.17 -13.98 15.46
CA THR A 147 4.27 -13.35 14.48
C THR A 147 2.82 -13.78 14.72
N GLN A 148 2.58 -15.03 15.12
CA GLN A 148 1.24 -15.50 15.51
C GLN A 148 0.69 -14.72 16.70
N ASP A 149 1.52 -14.39 17.70
CA ASP A 149 1.10 -13.58 18.85
C ASP A 149 0.66 -12.17 18.43
N ILE A 150 1.32 -11.60 17.41
CA ILE A 150 0.93 -10.29 16.85
C ILE A 150 -0.42 -10.42 16.12
N ILE A 151 -0.60 -11.44 15.27
CA ILE A 151 -1.85 -11.70 14.55
C ILE A 151 -3.02 -11.89 15.53
N ASN A 152 -2.82 -12.67 16.58
CA ASN A 152 -3.84 -12.89 17.62
C ASN A 152 -4.22 -11.60 18.36
N ARG A 153 -3.26 -10.67 18.53
CA ARG A 153 -3.50 -9.37 19.18
C ARG A 153 -4.20 -8.36 18.27
N TYR A 154 -3.97 -8.48 16.97
CA TYR A 154 -4.51 -7.56 15.95
C TYR A 154 -5.23 -8.38 14.86
N PRO A 155 -6.50 -8.82 15.12
CA PRO A 155 -7.29 -9.56 14.12
C PRO A 155 -7.51 -8.80 12.82
N ASN A 156 -7.54 -7.46 12.89
CA ASN A 156 -7.41 -6.57 11.75
C ASN A 156 -5.97 -6.03 11.72
N PRO A 157 -5.13 -6.43 10.75
CA PRO A 157 -3.76 -5.95 10.65
C PRO A 157 -3.64 -4.43 10.47
N GLU A 158 -4.68 -3.78 9.97
CA GLU A 158 -4.74 -2.32 9.82
C GLU A 158 -4.83 -1.59 11.18
N ASP A 159 -5.01 -2.30 12.29
CA ASP A 159 -4.97 -1.76 13.65
C ASP A 159 -3.58 -1.82 14.29
N ILE A 160 -2.59 -2.46 13.63
CA ILE A 160 -1.21 -2.48 14.11
C ILE A 160 -0.69 -1.05 14.09
N ASN A 161 -0.30 -0.53 15.28
CA ASN A 161 0.09 0.86 15.40
C ASN A 161 1.41 1.19 14.71
N SER A 162 1.53 2.42 14.24
CA SER A 162 2.73 2.98 13.58
C SER A 162 3.58 3.85 14.52
N THR A 163 3.64 3.52 15.81
CA THR A 163 4.65 4.14 16.69
C THR A 163 6.06 3.79 16.20
N PRO A 164 7.09 4.59 16.54
CA PRO A 164 8.47 4.31 16.09
C PRO A 164 8.96 2.89 16.39
N GLN A 165 8.48 2.26 17.47
CA GLN A 165 8.82 0.88 17.86
C GLN A 165 7.72 -0.13 17.48
N GLY A 166 6.49 0.32 17.30
CA GLY A 166 5.31 -0.51 17.08
C GLY A 166 4.92 -0.70 15.62
N ALA A 167 5.58 0.00 14.70
CA ALA A 167 5.33 -0.12 13.26
C ALA A 167 5.53 -1.58 12.78
N PRO A 168 4.72 -2.06 11.82
CA PRO A 168 4.80 -3.43 11.32
C PRO A 168 6.21 -3.88 10.94
N SER A 169 6.95 -3.09 10.17
CA SER A 169 8.33 -3.38 9.79
C SER A 169 9.27 -3.48 10.99
N LYS A 170 9.08 -2.65 12.03
CA LYS A 170 9.89 -2.68 13.25
C LYS A 170 9.64 -3.93 14.07
N ARG A 171 8.40 -4.42 14.09
CA ARG A 171 8.08 -5.70 14.74
C ARG A 171 8.75 -6.88 14.03
N LEU A 172 8.75 -6.88 12.69
CA LEU A 172 9.44 -7.92 11.91
C LEU A 172 10.95 -7.88 12.15
N LEU A 173 11.57 -6.70 12.11
CA LEU A 173 13.01 -6.55 12.42
C LEU A 173 13.36 -6.97 13.85
N ALA A 174 12.48 -6.74 14.83
CA ALA A 174 12.69 -7.22 16.20
C ALA A 174 12.58 -8.75 16.32
N ILE A 175 11.82 -9.40 15.46
CA ILE A 175 11.69 -10.86 15.38
C ILE A 175 12.84 -11.46 14.55
N LYS A 176 13.19 -10.82 13.43
CA LYS A 176 14.23 -11.24 12.49
C LYS A 176 15.08 -10.04 12.08
N GLU A 177 16.23 -9.84 12.73
CA GLU A 177 17.10 -8.67 12.58
C GLU A 177 17.51 -8.38 11.13
N ASN A 178 17.71 -9.41 10.33
CA ASN A 178 18.07 -9.31 8.91
C ASN A 178 16.88 -9.52 7.98
N TYR A 179 15.66 -9.15 8.40
CA TYR A 179 14.47 -9.18 7.53
C TYR A 179 14.66 -8.27 6.31
N ASP A 180 14.54 -8.85 5.12
CA ASP A 180 14.58 -8.13 3.84
C ASP A 180 13.15 -7.83 3.37
N LYS A 181 12.78 -6.55 3.42
CA LYS A 181 11.44 -6.08 3.03
C LYS A 181 11.12 -6.45 1.58
N VAL A 182 12.06 -6.26 0.65
CA VAL A 182 11.81 -6.45 -0.78
C VAL A 182 11.67 -7.92 -1.12
N ILE A 183 12.60 -8.75 -0.65
CA ILE A 183 12.62 -10.18 -1.00
C ILE A 183 11.67 -10.95 -0.09
N GLU A 184 11.93 -10.96 1.22
CA GLU A 184 11.16 -11.78 2.15
C GLU A 184 9.74 -11.25 2.34
N GLY A 185 9.54 -9.92 2.33
CA GLY A 185 8.22 -9.34 2.41
C GLY A 185 7.31 -9.81 1.27
N ASN A 186 7.80 -9.84 0.05
CA ASN A 186 7.00 -10.31 -1.09
C ASN A 186 6.82 -11.83 -1.11
N LEU A 187 7.82 -12.62 -0.69
CA LEU A 187 7.65 -14.07 -0.54
C LEU A 187 6.60 -14.41 0.53
N ILE A 188 6.64 -13.72 1.67
CA ILE A 188 5.64 -13.87 2.72
C ILE A 188 4.27 -13.46 2.19
N ALA A 189 4.17 -12.34 1.45
CA ALA A 189 2.91 -11.88 0.88
C ALA A 189 2.29 -12.86 -0.11
N LEU A 190 3.11 -13.55 -0.92
CA LEU A 190 2.66 -14.62 -1.81
C LEU A 190 2.03 -15.79 -1.05
N GLU A 191 2.64 -16.23 0.03
CA GLU A 191 2.13 -17.33 0.86
C GLU A 191 0.88 -16.92 1.68
N VAL A 192 0.82 -15.67 2.12
CA VAL A 192 -0.40 -15.13 2.75
C VAL A 192 -1.54 -15.12 1.74
N GLY A 193 -1.27 -14.65 0.54
CA GLY A 193 -2.24 -14.53 -0.53
C GLY A 193 -3.19 -13.34 -0.37
N ILE A 194 -3.66 -12.82 -1.52
CA ILE A 194 -4.50 -11.61 -1.53
C ILE A 194 -5.86 -11.83 -0.84
N HIS A 195 -6.42 -13.03 -0.89
CA HIS A 195 -7.72 -13.33 -0.30
C HIS A 195 -7.73 -13.15 1.22
N GLU A 196 -6.69 -13.62 1.93
CA GLU A 196 -6.53 -13.41 3.37
C GLU A 196 -6.38 -11.91 3.68
N MET A 197 -5.62 -11.17 2.86
CA MET A 197 -5.47 -9.72 3.02
C MET A 197 -6.81 -9.00 2.85
N LEU A 198 -7.60 -9.36 1.84
CA LEU A 198 -8.92 -8.78 1.61
C LEU A 198 -9.92 -9.14 2.73
N GLU A 199 -9.82 -10.34 3.31
CA GLU A 199 -10.67 -10.74 4.43
C GLU A 199 -10.36 -9.96 5.71
N LYS A 200 -9.08 -9.75 6.00
CA LYS A 200 -8.62 -9.17 7.28
C LYS A 200 -8.43 -7.66 7.27
N CYS A 201 -8.24 -7.05 6.10
CA CYS A 201 -7.90 -5.63 5.94
C CYS A 201 -9.03 -4.88 5.21
N PRO A 202 -10.04 -4.38 5.92
CA PRO A 202 -11.25 -3.82 5.30
C PRO A 202 -10.99 -2.55 4.46
N ARG A 203 -10.00 -1.73 4.79
CA ARG A 203 -9.65 -0.57 3.96
C ARG A 203 -8.98 -0.99 2.65
N PHE A 204 -8.03 -1.92 2.74
CA PHE A 204 -7.38 -2.49 1.57
C PHE A 204 -8.42 -3.15 0.65
N LYS A 205 -9.33 -3.95 1.21
CA LYS A 205 -10.45 -4.56 0.48
C LYS A 205 -11.30 -3.51 -0.25
N ALA A 206 -11.75 -2.48 0.46
CA ALA A 206 -12.59 -1.45 -0.11
C ALA A 206 -11.92 -0.72 -1.28
N TRP A 207 -10.61 -0.49 -1.18
CA TRP A 207 -9.83 0.10 -2.28
C TRP A 207 -9.74 -0.83 -3.49
N ILE A 208 -9.43 -2.12 -3.31
CA ILE A 208 -9.38 -3.10 -4.40
C ILE A 208 -10.74 -3.23 -5.10
N GLU A 209 -11.84 -3.32 -4.34
CA GLU A 209 -13.20 -3.39 -4.89
C GLU A 209 -13.56 -2.12 -5.69
N LEU A 210 -13.14 -0.95 -5.21
CA LEU A 210 -13.31 0.31 -5.93
C LEU A 210 -12.53 0.31 -7.26
N LEU A 211 -11.27 -0.15 -7.26
CA LEU A 211 -10.46 -0.22 -8.47
C LEU A 211 -11.08 -1.17 -9.51
N ILE A 212 -11.60 -2.33 -9.10
CA ILE A 212 -12.31 -3.25 -9.99
C ILE A 212 -13.53 -2.56 -10.61
N THR A 213 -14.34 -1.89 -9.78
CA THR A 213 -15.54 -1.17 -10.23
C THR A 213 -15.22 -0.07 -11.23
N GLU A 214 -14.20 0.74 -10.95
CA GLU A 214 -13.83 1.88 -11.79
C GLU A 214 -13.11 1.45 -13.08
N CYS A 215 -12.50 0.26 -13.12
CA CYS A 215 -11.83 -0.28 -14.30
C CYS A 215 -12.74 -1.18 -15.17
N ALA A 216 -13.90 -1.60 -14.68
CA ALA A 216 -14.90 -2.36 -15.45
C ALA A 216 -15.54 -1.50 -16.58
#